data_1944153ed162b3700fe9a68b3c65ee25
#
_entry.id   1944153ed162b3700fe9a68b3c65ee25
#
_cell.length_a   1.000
_cell.length_b   1.000
_cell.length_c   1.000
_cell.angle_alpha   90.00
_cell.angle_beta   90.00
_cell.angle_gamma   90.00
#
_symmetry.space_group_name_H-M   'P 1'
#
loop_
_entity.id
_entity.type
_entity.pdbx_description
1 polymer ?
#
loop_
_entity_poly.entity_id
_entity_poly.type
_entity_poly.pdbx_seq_one_letter_code
_entity_poly.pdbx_strand_id
1 'polypeptide(L)'
;MQKFYLKLWFFWALRVILCSLFLAAVFALLITLVIYVKQGVPSFTAEIRAALLDVFLFWFFIALNLAVLIALFRSVKYLFNRCHAGHMLRLKKCSKEKDAEEGYLEFIGYGDLVKVWRKWFMLLIWIVGSFMVLALIITYIFTPYEALFDWFNIYVLYVFILAGGYFSFIFMAARCKSIRIVKC
;
A
#
# COMPACT_ATOMS: atom_id res chain seq x y z
N MET A 1 7.41 22.13 -3.49
CA MET A 1 7.33 20.77 -4.02
C MET A 1 7.51 19.71 -2.93
N GLN A 2 8.57 19.72 -2.10
CA GLN A 2 8.78 18.70 -1.04
C GLN A 2 7.59 18.57 -0.06
N LYS A 3 7.04 19.70 0.42
CA LYS A 3 5.86 19.69 1.32
C LYS A 3 4.63 19.02 0.69
N PHE A 4 4.47 19.12 -0.64
CA PHE A 4 3.39 18.44 -1.36
C PHE A 4 3.57 16.92 -1.34
N TYR A 5 4.76 16.43 -1.74
CA TYR A 5 5.03 14.97 -1.75
C TYR A 5 4.95 14.35 -0.36
N LEU A 6 5.45 15.06 0.68
CA LEU A 6 5.37 14.57 2.05
C LEU A 6 3.91 14.45 2.54
N LYS A 7 3.07 15.47 2.30
CA LYS A 7 1.65 15.40 2.65
C LYS A 7 0.93 14.31 1.86
N LEU A 8 1.18 14.22 0.55
CA LEU A 8 0.59 13.20 -0.31
C LEU A 8 0.93 11.79 0.20
N TRP A 9 2.22 11.55 0.49
CA TRP A 9 2.70 10.30 1.05
C TRP A 9 2.09 9.99 2.43
N PHE A 10 2.04 10.97 3.33
CA PHE A 10 1.49 10.78 4.67
C PHE A 10 0.01 10.34 4.63
N PHE A 11 -0.81 11.04 3.85
CA PHE A 11 -2.22 10.66 3.70
C PHE A 11 -2.40 9.31 3.00
N TRP A 12 -1.54 9.00 2.05
CA TRP A 12 -1.53 7.70 1.41
C TRP A 12 -1.13 6.59 2.39
N ALA A 13 -0.02 6.74 3.10
CA ALA A 13 0.48 5.78 4.08
C ALA A 13 -0.54 5.50 5.20
N LEU A 14 -1.09 6.58 5.79
CA LEU A 14 -2.12 6.48 6.81
C LEU A 14 -3.33 5.69 6.30
N ARG A 15 -3.75 5.95 5.07
CA ARG A 15 -4.88 5.25 4.46
C ARG A 15 -4.59 3.78 4.18
N VAL A 16 -3.39 3.46 3.69
CA VAL A 16 -2.97 2.06 3.49
C VAL A 16 -2.98 1.33 4.81
N ILE A 17 -2.37 1.88 5.85
CA ILE A 17 -2.30 1.27 7.19
C ILE A 17 -3.71 1.05 7.75
N LEU A 18 -4.54 2.09 7.82
CA LEU A 18 -5.89 1.99 8.40
C LEU A 18 -6.78 1.01 7.62
N CYS A 19 -6.72 1.06 6.27
CA CYS A 19 -7.52 0.18 5.43
C CYS A 19 -7.07 -1.28 5.57
N SER A 20 -5.76 -1.55 5.62
CA SER A 20 -5.23 -2.91 5.76
C SER A 20 -5.54 -3.50 7.13
N LEU A 21 -5.37 -2.75 8.21
CA LEU A 21 -5.70 -3.19 9.56
C LEU A 21 -7.20 -3.47 9.72
N PHE A 22 -8.04 -2.58 9.21
CA PHE A 22 -9.49 -2.77 9.25
C PHE A 22 -9.93 -4.02 8.47
N LEU A 23 -9.46 -4.19 7.24
CA LEU A 23 -9.78 -5.37 6.43
C LEU A 23 -9.28 -6.65 7.08
N ALA A 24 -8.05 -6.66 7.58
CA ALA A 24 -7.48 -7.83 8.27
C ALA A 24 -8.30 -8.22 9.51
N ALA A 25 -8.68 -7.22 10.33
CA ALA A 25 -9.50 -7.45 11.52
C ALA A 25 -10.88 -8.02 11.16
N VAL A 26 -11.55 -7.48 10.14
CA VAL A 26 -12.86 -7.96 9.69
C VAL A 26 -12.75 -9.41 9.18
N PHE A 27 -11.76 -9.73 8.34
CA PHE A 27 -11.59 -11.09 7.83
C PHE A 27 -11.23 -12.08 8.92
N ALA A 28 -10.31 -11.74 9.83
CA ALA A 28 -9.95 -12.59 10.95
C ALA A 28 -11.14 -12.85 11.88
N LEU A 29 -11.93 -11.81 12.17
CA LEU A 29 -13.12 -11.93 13.01
C LEU A 29 -14.18 -12.84 12.36
N LEU A 30 -14.44 -12.69 11.07
CA LEU A 30 -15.38 -13.56 10.34
C LEU A 30 -14.94 -15.00 10.38
N ILE A 31 -13.66 -15.30 10.14
CA ILE A 31 -13.13 -16.67 10.17
C ILE A 31 -13.25 -17.25 11.58
N THR A 32 -12.84 -16.49 12.61
CA THR A 32 -12.94 -16.92 14.02
C THR A 32 -14.38 -17.22 14.41
N LEU A 33 -15.34 -16.37 13.98
CA LEU A 33 -16.75 -16.55 14.24
C LEU A 33 -17.29 -17.81 13.56
N VAL A 34 -16.91 -18.08 12.32
CA VAL A 34 -17.28 -19.31 11.61
C VAL A 34 -16.75 -20.54 12.33
N ILE A 35 -15.52 -20.53 12.82
CA ILE A 35 -14.91 -21.62 13.58
C ILE A 35 -15.70 -21.85 14.89
N TYR A 36 -16.00 -20.78 15.62
CA TYR A 36 -16.75 -20.83 16.88
C TYR A 36 -18.15 -21.46 16.69
N VAL A 37 -18.86 -21.03 15.62
CA VAL A 37 -20.19 -21.59 15.31
C VAL A 37 -20.11 -23.06 14.91
N LYS A 38 -19.10 -23.46 14.12
CA LYS A 38 -18.89 -24.88 13.75
C LYS A 38 -18.59 -25.79 14.92
N GLN A 39 -18.03 -25.27 16.00
CA GLN A 39 -17.76 -26.01 17.23
C GLN A 39 -19.01 -26.16 18.15
N GLY A 40 -20.18 -25.75 17.68
CA GLY A 40 -21.45 -25.89 18.43
C GLY A 40 -21.66 -24.81 19.49
N VAL A 41 -21.06 -23.64 19.35
CA VAL A 41 -21.22 -22.50 20.29
C VAL A 41 -20.96 -22.90 21.74
N PRO A 42 -19.75 -23.35 22.11
CA PRO A 42 -19.43 -23.78 23.46
C PRO A 42 -19.60 -22.61 24.43
N SER A 43 -19.81 -22.93 25.73
CA SER A 43 -19.97 -21.93 26.77
C SER A 43 -18.74 -21.00 26.84
N PHE A 44 -18.96 -19.68 26.96
CA PHE A 44 -17.92 -18.65 26.86
C PHE A 44 -17.04 -18.59 28.12
N THR A 45 -16.23 -19.62 28.32
CA THR A 45 -15.25 -19.72 29.43
C THR A 45 -13.99 -18.92 29.13
N ALA A 46 -13.14 -18.70 30.17
CA ALA A 46 -11.87 -18.00 30.02
C ALA A 46 -10.92 -18.73 29.03
N GLU A 47 -10.92 -20.06 29.06
CA GLU A 47 -10.11 -20.89 28.16
C GLU A 47 -10.53 -20.76 26.69
N ILE A 48 -11.86 -20.77 26.43
CA ILE A 48 -12.41 -20.63 25.08
C ILE A 48 -12.11 -19.24 24.54
N ARG A 49 -12.17 -18.18 25.38
CA ARG A 49 -11.78 -16.83 24.96
C ARG A 49 -10.30 -16.74 24.55
N ALA A 50 -9.42 -17.36 25.33
CA ALA A 50 -7.99 -17.41 24.99
C ALA A 50 -7.76 -18.15 23.66
N ALA A 51 -8.36 -19.32 23.48
CA ALA A 51 -8.26 -20.07 22.23
C ALA A 51 -8.82 -19.30 21.01
N LEU A 52 -9.93 -18.60 21.17
CA LEU A 52 -10.50 -17.75 20.11
C LEU A 52 -9.59 -16.56 19.77
N LEU A 53 -8.93 -15.97 20.76
CA LEU A 53 -7.96 -14.91 20.56
C LEU A 53 -6.75 -15.40 19.75
N ASP A 54 -6.23 -16.58 20.08
CA ASP A 54 -5.11 -17.17 19.36
C ASP A 54 -5.47 -17.47 17.90
N VAL A 55 -6.66 -18.02 17.68
CA VAL A 55 -7.21 -18.24 16.32
C VAL A 55 -7.36 -16.92 15.58
N PHE A 56 -7.91 -15.89 16.23
CA PHE A 56 -8.05 -14.56 15.64
C PHE A 56 -6.69 -13.97 15.25
N LEU A 57 -5.70 -14.00 16.15
CA LEU A 57 -4.36 -13.45 15.88
C LEU A 57 -3.68 -14.21 14.74
N PHE A 58 -3.77 -15.53 14.70
CA PHE A 58 -3.22 -16.33 13.62
C PHE A 58 -3.79 -15.90 12.26
N TRP A 59 -5.11 -15.82 12.13
CA TRP A 59 -5.76 -15.41 10.88
C TRP A 59 -5.59 -13.93 10.57
N PHE A 60 -5.44 -13.07 11.61
CA PHE A 60 -5.20 -11.65 11.43
C PHE A 60 -3.89 -11.38 10.67
N PHE A 61 -2.80 -12.03 11.04
CA PHE A 61 -1.54 -11.85 10.34
C PHE A 61 -1.55 -12.39 8.91
N ILE A 62 -2.24 -13.49 8.66
CA ILE A 62 -2.42 -14.00 7.29
C ILE A 62 -3.26 -13.03 6.46
N ALA A 63 -4.39 -12.60 6.99
CA ALA A 63 -5.30 -11.67 6.32
C ALA A 63 -4.65 -10.29 6.09
N LEU A 64 -3.76 -9.85 6.97
CA LEU A 64 -3.05 -8.58 6.85
C LEU A 64 -2.22 -8.51 5.57
N ASN A 65 -1.55 -9.58 5.19
CA ASN A 65 -0.76 -9.62 3.95
C ASN A 65 -1.65 -9.40 2.70
N LEU A 66 -2.81 -10.03 2.65
CA LEU A 66 -3.77 -9.84 1.56
C LEU A 66 -4.42 -8.44 1.62
N ALA A 67 -4.76 -7.99 2.82
CA ALA A 67 -5.36 -6.68 3.04
C ALA A 67 -4.43 -5.53 2.61
N VAL A 68 -3.13 -5.65 2.81
CA VAL A 68 -2.13 -4.67 2.34
C VAL A 68 -2.17 -4.55 0.82
N LEU A 69 -2.22 -5.67 0.08
CA LEU A 69 -2.31 -5.64 -1.39
C LEU A 69 -3.59 -4.94 -1.87
N ILE A 70 -4.73 -5.25 -1.24
CA ILE A 70 -6.01 -4.60 -1.55
C ILE A 70 -5.95 -3.10 -1.21
N ALA A 71 -5.38 -2.75 -0.06
CA ALA A 71 -5.23 -1.37 0.38
C ALA A 71 -4.32 -0.56 -0.55
N LEU A 72 -3.21 -1.15 -1.01
CA LEU A 72 -2.31 -0.54 -2.00
C LEU A 72 -3.04 -0.26 -3.32
N PHE A 73 -3.86 -1.19 -3.80
CA PHE A 73 -4.65 -0.97 -5.01
C PHE A 73 -5.68 0.15 -4.84
N ARG A 74 -6.47 0.10 -3.77
CA ARG A 74 -7.52 1.09 -3.51
C ARG A 74 -6.97 2.48 -3.21
N SER A 75 -5.83 2.56 -2.55
CA SER A 75 -5.24 3.85 -2.12
C SER A 75 -4.83 4.73 -3.29
N VAL A 76 -4.42 4.15 -4.42
CA VAL A 76 -3.99 4.91 -5.61
C VAL A 76 -5.12 5.78 -6.18
N LYS A 77 -6.37 5.31 -6.14
CA LYS A 77 -7.53 6.10 -6.60
C LYS A 77 -7.65 7.45 -5.89
N TYR A 78 -7.26 7.49 -4.60
CA TYR A 78 -7.43 8.68 -3.77
C TYR A 78 -6.27 9.68 -3.85
N LEU A 79 -5.22 9.36 -4.60
CA LEU A 79 -4.11 10.28 -4.85
C LEU A 79 -4.47 11.36 -5.87
N PHE A 80 -5.40 11.03 -6.77
CA PHE A 80 -5.79 11.93 -7.87
C PHE A 80 -6.95 12.84 -7.50
N ASN A 81 -7.00 14.01 -8.15
CA ASN A 81 -8.06 15.01 -8.02
C ASN A 81 -8.30 15.52 -6.59
N ARG A 82 -7.28 15.42 -5.70
CA ARG A 82 -7.31 15.98 -4.36
C ARG A 82 -6.21 17.02 -4.18
N CYS A 83 -6.58 18.14 -3.59
CA CYS A 83 -5.65 19.22 -3.30
C CYS A 83 -4.83 18.90 -2.04
N HIS A 84 -3.52 18.85 -2.20
CA HIS A 84 -2.56 18.71 -1.11
C HIS A 84 -1.55 19.85 -1.20
N ALA A 85 -1.49 20.70 -0.18
CA ALA A 85 -0.56 21.85 -0.12
C ALA A 85 -0.63 22.77 -1.37
N GLY A 86 -1.84 23.05 -1.89
CA GLY A 86 -2.03 23.93 -3.04
C GLY A 86 -1.74 23.29 -4.41
N HIS A 87 -1.50 21.96 -4.44
CA HIS A 87 -1.25 21.22 -5.67
C HIS A 87 -2.07 19.93 -5.69
N MET A 88 -2.41 19.45 -6.88
CA MET A 88 -3.11 18.18 -7.10
C MET A 88 -2.48 17.38 -8.23
N LEU A 89 -2.59 16.06 -8.16
CA LEU A 89 -2.25 15.16 -9.25
C LEU A 89 -3.45 14.98 -10.17
N ARG A 90 -3.25 15.26 -11.47
CA ARG A 90 -4.25 15.02 -12.51
C ARG A 90 -3.72 14.11 -13.60
N LEU A 91 -4.62 13.29 -14.13
CA LEU A 91 -4.36 12.47 -15.32
C LEU A 91 -4.71 13.25 -16.57
N LYS A 92 -3.77 13.26 -17.53
CA LYS A 92 -3.99 13.82 -18.85
C LYS A 92 -4.82 12.85 -19.70
N LYS A 93 -5.82 13.35 -20.40
CA LYS A 93 -6.63 12.57 -21.34
C LYS A 93 -5.74 12.16 -22.53
N CYS A 94 -5.57 10.85 -22.76
CA CYS A 94 -4.91 10.36 -23.96
C CYS A 94 -5.92 10.42 -25.13
N SER A 95 -5.97 11.55 -25.83
CA SER A 95 -6.65 11.61 -27.12
C SER A 95 -5.72 11.08 -28.22
N LYS A 96 -6.25 10.24 -29.11
CA LYS A 96 -5.55 9.79 -30.33
C LYS A 96 -5.55 10.84 -31.42
N GLU A 97 -6.41 11.83 -31.34
CA GLU A 97 -6.49 12.94 -32.27
C GLU A 97 -5.49 14.04 -31.89
N LYS A 98 -4.69 14.45 -32.86
CA LYS A 98 -3.64 15.47 -32.72
C LYS A 98 -4.18 16.88 -32.37
N ASP A 99 -5.46 17.12 -32.59
CA ASP A 99 -6.11 18.43 -32.45
C ASP A 99 -7.06 18.55 -31.25
N ALA A 100 -7.12 17.50 -30.38
CA ALA A 100 -7.94 17.58 -29.16
C ALA A 100 -7.21 18.36 -28.07
N GLU A 101 -7.85 19.42 -27.56
CA GLU A 101 -7.40 20.21 -26.43
C GLU A 101 -6.87 19.31 -25.30
N GLU A 102 -5.71 19.67 -24.75
CA GLU A 102 -5.08 18.97 -23.65
C GLU A 102 -5.97 19.00 -22.39
N GLY A 103 -7.00 18.14 -22.36
CA GLY A 103 -7.93 18.04 -21.24
C GLY A 103 -7.42 17.11 -20.14
N TYR A 104 -7.77 17.44 -18.89
CA TYR A 104 -7.56 16.59 -17.75
C TYR A 104 -8.81 15.76 -17.46
N LEU A 105 -8.64 14.51 -17.02
CA LEU A 105 -9.74 13.66 -16.58
C LEU A 105 -10.29 14.16 -15.24
N GLU A 106 -11.55 14.56 -15.20
CA GLU A 106 -12.25 14.90 -13.95
C GLU A 106 -12.59 13.65 -13.15
N PHE A 107 -12.96 12.58 -13.84
CA PHE A 107 -13.30 11.29 -13.22
C PHE A 107 -12.38 10.19 -13.75
N ILE A 108 -11.77 9.45 -12.82
CA ILE A 108 -10.85 8.35 -13.17
C ILE A 108 -11.64 7.05 -13.16
N GLY A 109 -11.82 6.47 -14.36
CA GLY A 109 -12.44 5.16 -14.53
C GLY A 109 -11.52 4.02 -14.07
N TYR A 110 -12.10 2.84 -13.87
CA TYR A 110 -11.33 1.65 -13.46
C TYR A 110 -10.23 1.28 -14.45
N GLY A 111 -10.47 1.43 -15.76
CA GLY A 111 -9.48 1.13 -16.80
C GLY A 111 -8.24 2.02 -16.73
N ASP A 112 -8.42 3.30 -16.46
CA ASP A 112 -7.31 4.25 -16.31
C ASP A 112 -6.59 4.04 -14.97
N LEU A 113 -7.35 3.74 -13.91
CA LEU A 113 -6.81 3.41 -12.61
C LEU A 113 -5.87 2.19 -12.68
N VAL A 114 -6.28 1.12 -13.35
CA VAL A 114 -5.46 -0.10 -13.53
C VAL A 114 -4.18 0.18 -14.29
N LYS A 115 -4.22 1.00 -15.35
CA LYS A 115 -3.02 1.38 -16.13
C LYS A 115 -2.02 2.15 -15.27
N VAL A 116 -2.51 3.13 -14.48
CA VAL A 116 -1.66 3.91 -13.58
C VAL A 116 -1.14 3.06 -12.45
N TRP A 117 -2.01 2.24 -11.84
CA TRP A 117 -1.64 1.35 -10.74
C TRP A 117 -0.56 0.37 -11.17
N ARG A 118 -0.69 -0.27 -12.33
CA ARG A 118 0.32 -1.20 -12.85
C ARG A 118 1.69 -0.54 -12.97
N LYS A 119 1.76 0.67 -13.55
CA LYS A 119 3.03 1.40 -13.69
C LYS A 119 3.62 1.81 -12.35
N TRP A 120 2.77 2.30 -11.45
CA TRP A 120 3.18 2.70 -10.11
C TRP A 120 3.63 1.50 -9.28
N PHE A 121 2.89 0.39 -9.32
CA PHE A 121 3.20 -0.82 -8.57
C PHE A 121 4.52 -1.46 -9.04
N MET A 122 4.75 -1.53 -10.34
CA MET A 122 6.04 -1.98 -10.89
C MET A 122 7.19 -1.08 -10.42
N LEU A 123 7.02 0.22 -10.42
CA LEU A 123 8.01 1.16 -9.90
C LEU A 123 8.25 0.93 -8.40
N LEU A 124 7.20 0.71 -7.61
CA LEU A 124 7.29 0.42 -6.19
C LEU A 124 8.08 -0.87 -5.93
N ILE A 125 7.81 -1.95 -6.68
CA ILE A 125 8.55 -3.22 -6.58
C ILE A 125 10.04 -3.00 -6.83
N TRP A 126 10.41 -2.26 -7.88
CA TRP A 126 11.81 -1.97 -8.17
C TRP A 126 12.49 -1.16 -7.07
N ILE A 127 11.81 -0.18 -6.48
CA ILE A 127 12.36 0.63 -5.39
C ILE A 127 12.52 -0.22 -4.13
N VAL A 128 11.51 -1.01 -3.76
CA VAL A 128 11.57 -1.91 -2.60
C VAL A 128 12.68 -2.96 -2.79
N GLY A 129 12.77 -3.58 -3.96
CA GLY A 129 13.85 -4.50 -4.29
C GLY A 129 15.23 -3.86 -4.17
N SER A 130 15.39 -2.61 -4.64
CA SER A 130 16.64 -1.85 -4.49
C SER A 130 16.97 -1.57 -3.02
N PHE A 131 15.99 -1.26 -2.18
CA PHE A 131 16.19 -1.09 -0.74
C PHE A 131 16.60 -2.39 -0.06
N MET A 132 16.00 -3.51 -0.45
CA MET A 132 16.38 -4.83 0.08
C MET A 132 17.83 -5.18 -0.28
N VAL A 133 18.22 -4.97 -1.54
CA VAL A 133 19.61 -5.21 -1.99
C VAL A 133 20.58 -4.30 -1.25
N LEU A 134 20.24 -3.00 -1.10
CA LEU A 134 21.08 -2.07 -0.36
C LEU A 134 21.23 -2.48 1.12
N ALA A 135 20.13 -2.88 1.76
CA ALA A 135 20.15 -3.35 3.14
C ALA A 135 21.01 -4.62 3.28
N LEU A 136 20.91 -5.57 2.34
CA LEU A 136 21.77 -6.76 2.32
C LEU A 136 23.26 -6.40 2.18
N ILE A 137 23.60 -5.48 1.32
CA ILE A 137 24.99 -5.02 1.15
C ILE A 137 25.51 -4.40 2.45
N ILE A 138 24.71 -3.52 3.07
CA ILE A 138 25.09 -2.89 4.34
C ILE A 138 25.26 -3.97 5.43
N THR A 139 24.32 -4.89 5.55
CA THR A 139 24.40 -5.97 6.55
C THR A 139 25.62 -6.85 6.30
N TYR A 140 25.90 -7.19 5.05
CA TYR A 140 27.07 -7.98 4.69
C TYR A 140 28.40 -7.33 5.12
N ILE A 141 28.49 -6.01 5.06
CA ILE A 141 29.71 -5.27 5.46
C ILE A 141 29.88 -5.22 6.99
N PHE A 142 28.77 -5.12 7.75
CA PHE A 142 28.80 -4.82 9.19
C PHE A 142 28.45 -6.03 10.09
N THR A 143 27.96 -7.15 9.54
CA THR A 143 27.46 -8.27 10.33
C THR A 143 28.13 -9.58 9.93
N PRO A 144 28.36 -10.54 10.87
CA PRO A 144 28.80 -11.88 10.53
C PRO A 144 27.86 -12.58 9.56
N TYR A 145 28.39 -13.44 8.71
CA TYR A 145 27.62 -14.10 7.66
C TYR A 145 26.39 -14.87 8.17
N GLU A 146 26.48 -15.45 9.36
CA GLU A 146 25.39 -16.23 10.00
C GLU A 146 24.16 -15.38 10.32
N ALA A 147 24.34 -14.08 10.60
CA ALA A 147 23.25 -13.15 10.97
C ALA A 147 22.76 -12.27 9.82
N LEU A 148 23.15 -12.56 8.58
CA LEU A 148 22.90 -11.71 7.42
C LEU A 148 21.41 -11.44 7.16
N PHE A 149 20.55 -12.39 7.49
CA PHE A 149 19.09 -12.32 7.25
C PHE A 149 18.26 -12.12 8.51
N ASP A 150 18.85 -11.98 9.69
CA ASP A 150 18.12 -11.86 10.95
C ASP A 150 17.22 -10.63 11.02
N TRP A 151 17.61 -9.57 10.32
CA TRP A 151 16.82 -8.33 10.21
C TRP A 151 15.61 -8.49 9.28
N PHE A 152 15.62 -9.48 8.37
CA PHE A 152 14.58 -9.61 7.36
C PHE A 152 13.34 -10.30 7.91
N ASN A 153 12.30 -9.51 8.10
CA ASN A 153 10.98 -10.00 8.48
C ASN A 153 9.89 -9.21 7.72
N ILE A 154 8.65 -9.67 7.83
CA ILE A 154 7.51 -9.07 7.11
C ILE A 154 7.29 -7.60 7.50
N TYR A 155 7.60 -7.20 8.72
CA TYR A 155 7.43 -5.83 9.17
C TYR A 155 8.44 -4.89 8.50
N VAL A 156 9.67 -5.34 8.33
CA VAL A 156 10.70 -4.60 7.59
C VAL A 156 10.28 -4.43 6.12
N LEU A 157 9.69 -5.46 5.51
CA LEU A 157 9.12 -5.33 4.18
C LEU A 157 8.02 -4.25 4.11
N TYR A 158 7.14 -4.16 5.10
CA TYR A 158 6.13 -3.10 5.15
C TYR A 158 6.75 -1.71 5.29
N VAL A 159 7.79 -1.57 6.10
CA VAL A 159 8.55 -0.30 6.21
C VAL A 159 9.15 0.08 4.85
N PHE A 160 9.73 -0.87 4.13
CA PHE A 160 10.27 -0.63 2.79
C PHE A 160 9.19 -0.26 1.76
N ILE A 161 8.01 -0.87 1.84
CA ILE A 161 6.86 -0.51 1.00
C ILE A 161 6.43 0.94 1.28
N LEU A 162 6.33 1.34 2.54
CA LEU A 162 5.96 2.70 2.91
C LEU A 162 7.02 3.72 2.48
N ALA A 163 8.30 3.44 2.74
CA ALA A 163 9.40 4.28 2.31
C ALA A 163 9.47 4.36 0.77
N GLY A 164 9.38 3.20 0.10
CA GLY A 164 9.36 3.11 -1.36
C GLY A 164 8.19 3.87 -1.98
N GLY A 165 7.04 3.91 -1.29
CA GLY A 165 5.89 4.71 -1.69
C GLY A 165 6.22 6.19 -1.81
N TYR A 166 6.97 6.77 -0.89
CA TYR A 166 7.41 8.16 -0.96
C TYR A 166 8.23 8.44 -2.23
N PHE A 167 9.27 7.65 -2.46
CA PHE A 167 10.11 7.79 -3.64
C PHE A 167 9.35 7.51 -4.94
N SER A 168 8.43 6.53 -4.92
CA SER A 168 7.62 6.21 -6.09
C SER A 168 6.77 7.38 -6.57
N PHE A 169 6.23 8.21 -5.65
CA PHE A 169 5.46 9.40 -6.02
C PHE A 169 6.33 10.47 -6.69
N ILE A 170 7.56 10.66 -6.20
CA ILE A 170 8.50 11.60 -6.81
C ILE A 170 8.84 11.16 -8.24
N PHE A 171 9.21 9.88 -8.42
CA PHE A 171 9.56 9.33 -9.72
C PHE A 171 8.37 9.25 -10.69
N MET A 172 7.19 8.93 -10.17
CA MET A 172 5.98 8.87 -10.99
C MET A 172 5.63 10.23 -11.58
N ALA A 173 5.71 11.29 -10.78
CA ALA A 173 5.44 12.65 -11.25
C ALA A 173 6.52 13.17 -12.21
N ALA A 174 7.78 12.73 -12.05
CA ALA A 174 8.88 13.13 -12.91
C ALA A 174 8.90 12.40 -14.27
N ARG A 175 8.54 11.11 -14.29
CA ARG A 175 8.68 10.24 -15.47
C ARG A 175 7.40 9.99 -16.27
N CYS A 176 6.22 10.06 -15.65
CA CYS A 176 4.97 9.77 -16.33
C CYS A 176 4.44 10.97 -17.09
N LYS A 177 4.53 10.97 -18.42
CA LYS A 177 3.94 12.01 -19.29
C LYS A 177 2.41 12.16 -19.13
N SER A 178 1.73 11.14 -18.60
CA SER A 178 0.28 11.13 -18.38
C SER A 178 -0.17 11.71 -17.04
N ILE A 179 0.76 11.98 -16.10
CA ILE A 179 0.46 12.53 -14.79
C ILE A 179 1.11 13.90 -14.68
N ARG A 180 0.35 14.90 -14.31
CA ARG A 180 0.81 16.27 -14.11
C ARG A 180 0.41 16.78 -12.74
N ILE A 181 1.30 17.57 -12.13
CA ILE A 181 1.01 18.33 -10.91
C ILE A 181 0.44 19.68 -11.37
N VAL A 182 -0.78 19.97 -10.95
CA VAL A 182 -1.49 21.21 -11.26
C VAL A 182 -1.71 21.97 -9.96
N LYS A 183 -1.65 23.30 -10.00
CA LYS A 183 -2.04 24.12 -8.84
C LYS A 183 -3.55 24.01 -8.63
N CYS A 184 -3.97 23.87 -7.41
CA CYS A 184 -5.37 24.04 -7.04
C CYS A 184 -5.66 25.54 -7.02
#